data_e9cbc530ec124c12d87eb1c91c42215d
#
_entry.id   e9cbc530ec124c12d87eb1c91c42215d
#
_cell.length_a   1.000
_cell.length_b   1.000
_cell.length_c   1.000
_cell.angle_alpha   90.00
_cell.angle_beta   90.00
_cell.angle_gamma   90.00
#
_symmetry.space_group_name_H-M   'P 1'
#
loop_
_entity.id
_entity.type
_entity.pdbx_description
1 polymer ?
#
loop_
_entity_poly.entity_id
_entity_poly.type
_entity_poly.pdbx_seq_one_letter_code
_entity_poly.pdbx_strand_id
1 'polypeptide(L)'
;MKASDVIGRQITARGGGQVIGKVRDLVIDQAGREVIGIVLSDALFSGSRVAPWKAVQAFGPDSVIIDVAGSVVKAVAAPEIKAVLDKKTKIKGLRLVTTQGKELGKIVDVDFDEATGDVSGYELSGGLFSDAFSGTPVVPTPDSLELGKDVAFVAPEVESTIVPSGGLRSALKRSDRATGMPADAAPVAPQVAPPLAPAPAEPAIPAPAPADADASSEAGAPPASSSV
;
A
#
# COMPACT_ATOMS: atom_id res chain seq x y z
N MET A 1 1.24 2.00 8.79
CA MET A 1 0.67 3.33 8.41
C MET A 1 -0.82 3.33 8.70
N LYS A 2 -1.41 4.49 9.05
CA LYS A 2 -2.86 4.58 9.24
C LYS A 2 -3.57 4.94 7.94
N ALA A 3 -4.76 4.40 7.74
CA ALA A 3 -5.60 4.73 6.58
C ALA A 3 -5.93 6.23 6.54
N SER A 4 -6.20 6.85 7.70
CA SER A 4 -6.45 8.30 7.80
C SER A 4 -5.29 9.17 7.34
N ASP A 5 -4.05 8.70 7.48
CA ASP A 5 -2.86 9.43 7.05
C ASP A 5 -2.74 9.49 5.52
N VAL A 6 -3.34 8.54 4.83
CA VAL A 6 -3.28 8.42 3.37
C VAL A 6 -4.42 9.15 2.68
N ILE A 7 -5.60 9.19 3.32
CA ILE A 7 -6.79 9.84 2.77
C ILE A 7 -6.52 11.33 2.55
N GLY A 8 -6.84 11.82 1.35
CA GLY A 8 -6.62 13.21 0.93
C GLY A 8 -5.27 13.48 0.27
N ARG A 9 -4.28 12.57 0.37
CA ARG A 9 -3.00 12.73 -0.34
C ARG A 9 -3.23 12.72 -1.86
N GLN A 10 -2.35 13.40 -2.58
CA GLN A 10 -2.35 13.36 -4.04
C GLN A 10 -1.91 11.99 -4.54
N ILE A 11 -2.41 11.58 -5.70
CA ILE A 11 -1.93 10.40 -6.41
C ILE A 11 -1.19 10.88 -7.64
N THR A 12 0.08 10.51 -7.74
CA THR A 12 0.97 10.93 -8.82
C THR A 12 1.50 9.70 -9.56
N ALA A 13 1.37 9.69 -10.88
CA ALA A 13 1.96 8.66 -11.71
C ALA A 13 3.46 8.92 -11.90
N ARG A 14 4.30 7.94 -11.59
CA ARG A 14 5.75 8.00 -11.79
C ARG A 14 6.09 8.17 -13.27
N GLY A 15 5.40 7.41 -14.15
CA GLY A 15 5.50 7.58 -15.59
C GLY A 15 4.84 8.89 -16.02
N GLY A 16 5.66 9.91 -16.30
CA GLY A 16 5.22 11.22 -16.78
C GLY A 16 4.95 12.29 -15.71
N GLY A 17 5.08 11.99 -14.41
CA GLY A 17 4.94 12.96 -13.32
C GLY A 17 3.54 13.58 -13.19
N GLN A 18 2.51 12.94 -13.73
CA GLN A 18 1.15 13.47 -13.79
C GLN A 18 0.42 13.26 -12.47
N VAL A 19 -0.23 14.31 -11.95
CA VAL A 19 -1.20 14.20 -10.84
C VAL A 19 -2.52 13.66 -11.38
N ILE A 20 -2.97 12.51 -10.85
CA ILE A 20 -4.14 11.77 -11.33
C ILE A 20 -5.39 12.12 -10.53
N GLY A 21 -5.23 12.45 -9.25
CA GLY A 21 -6.33 12.75 -8.34
C GLY A 21 -5.86 12.74 -6.89
N LYS A 22 -6.80 12.51 -5.98
CA LYS A 22 -6.51 12.37 -4.54
C LYS A 22 -7.08 11.05 -4.02
N VAL A 23 -6.47 10.52 -2.98
CA VAL A 23 -6.99 9.38 -2.24
C VAL A 23 -8.30 9.79 -1.57
N ARG A 24 -9.39 9.11 -1.91
CA ARG A 24 -10.70 9.29 -1.27
C ARG A 24 -10.92 8.25 -0.17
N ASP A 25 -10.53 7.01 -0.44
CA ASP A 25 -10.72 5.90 0.47
C ASP A 25 -9.79 4.74 0.11
N LEU A 26 -9.56 3.83 1.04
CA LEU A 26 -8.88 2.57 0.80
C LEU A 26 -9.92 1.46 0.66
N VAL A 27 -9.64 0.50 -0.22
CA VAL A 27 -10.48 -0.69 -0.39
C VAL A 27 -9.79 -1.85 0.32
N ILE A 28 -10.42 -2.33 1.37
CA ILE A 28 -9.95 -3.50 2.12
C ILE A 28 -10.77 -4.70 1.66
N ASP A 29 -10.15 -5.85 1.58
CA ASP A 29 -10.78 -7.09 1.15
C ASP A 29 -11.96 -7.49 2.06
N GLN A 30 -12.72 -8.51 1.67
CA GLN A 30 -13.90 -8.94 2.43
C GLN A 30 -13.56 -9.58 3.77
N ALA A 31 -12.36 -10.12 3.91
CA ALA A 31 -11.86 -10.69 5.16
C ALA A 31 -11.29 -9.63 6.11
N GLY A 32 -11.16 -8.38 5.66
CA GLY A 32 -10.59 -7.30 6.46
C GLY A 32 -9.09 -7.41 6.68
N ARG A 33 -8.36 -8.09 5.80
CA ARG A 33 -6.96 -8.44 6.04
C ARG A 33 -5.97 -7.71 5.15
N GLU A 34 -6.41 -7.25 3.99
CA GLU A 34 -5.53 -6.69 2.98
C GLU A 34 -6.16 -5.45 2.32
N VAL A 35 -5.38 -4.43 2.09
CA VAL A 35 -5.73 -3.30 1.24
C VAL A 35 -5.54 -3.72 -0.21
N ILE A 36 -6.63 -3.92 -0.95
CA ILE A 36 -6.60 -4.37 -2.35
C ILE A 36 -6.58 -3.23 -3.37
N GLY A 37 -6.80 -1.99 -2.91
CA GLY A 37 -6.76 -0.84 -3.80
C GLY A 37 -7.13 0.48 -3.14
N ILE A 38 -7.06 1.54 -3.93
CA ILE A 38 -7.32 2.92 -3.54
C ILE A 38 -8.43 3.48 -4.39
N VAL A 39 -9.44 4.10 -3.78
CA VAL A 39 -10.48 4.87 -4.48
C VAL A 39 -10.02 6.30 -4.67
N LEU A 40 -10.11 6.80 -5.89
CA LEU A 40 -9.76 8.16 -6.21
C LEU A 40 -10.96 9.11 -6.08
N SER A 41 -10.67 10.32 -5.61
CA SER A 41 -11.55 11.48 -5.74
C SER A 41 -11.07 12.28 -6.94
N ASP A 42 -11.87 12.30 -8.00
CA ASP A 42 -11.68 13.20 -9.10
C ASP A 42 -13.01 13.92 -9.41
N ALA A 43 -12.91 15.23 -9.63
CA ALA A 43 -14.08 16.09 -9.83
C ALA A 43 -14.73 15.96 -11.23
N LEU A 44 -14.09 15.20 -12.15
CA LEU A 44 -14.43 15.26 -13.59
C LEU A 44 -15.11 14.02 -14.12
N PHE A 45 -15.22 12.93 -13.35
CA PHE A 45 -15.74 11.67 -13.87
C PHE A 45 -16.85 11.09 -12.99
N SER A 46 -17.98 10.78 -13.62
CA SER A 46 -19.02 9.96 -13.01
C SER A 46 -18.57 8.51 -12.94
N GLY A 47 -18.42 7.99 -11.73
CA GLY A 47 -18.00 6.63 -11.43
C GLY A 47 -16.77 6.58 -10.57
N SER A 48 -16.65 5.54 -9.73
CA SER A 48 -15.48 5.35 -8.90
C SER A 48 -14.31 4.90 -9.76
N ARG A 49 -13.22 5.69 -9.75
CA ARG A 49 -11.92 5.28 -10.28
C ARG A 49 -11.11 4.68 -9.16
N VAL A 50 -10.39 3.63 -9.47
CA VAL A 50 -9.60 2.88 -8.50
C VAL A 50 -8.19 2.62 -9.03
N ALA A 51 -7.23 2.67 -8.14
CA ALA A 51 -5.88 2.16 -8.36
C ALA A 51 -5.77 0.83 -7.60
N PRO A 52 -5.59 -0.31 -8.27
CA PRO A 52 -5.30 -1.58 -7.62
C PRO A 52 -4.01 -1.47 -6.80
N TRP A 53 -3.93 -2.20 -5.69
CA TRP A 53 -2.74 -2.18 -4.82
C TRP A 53 -1.43 -2.42 -5.58
N LYS A 54 -1.45 -3.34 -6.54
CA LYS A 54 -0.30 -3.69 -7.40
C LYS A 54 0.27 -2.50 -8.19
N ALA A 55 -0.51 -1.45 -8.40
CA ALA A 55 -0.06 -0.24 -9.08
C ALA A 55 0.61 0.77 -8.14
N VAL A 56 0.46 0.60 -6.84
CA VAL A 56 1.05 1.48 -5.83
C VAL A 56 2.54 1.14 -5.68
N GLN A 57 3.39 2.15 -5.78
CA GLN A 57 4.84 2.01 -5.69
C GLN A 57 5.38 2.51 -4.35
N ALA A 58 4.78 3.58 -3.82
CA ALA A 58 5.23 4.16 -2.56
C ALA A 58 4.19 5.10 -1.94
N PHE A 59 4.24 5.21 -0.62
CA PHE A 59 3.50 6.19 0.16
C PHE A 59 4.46 7.27 0.68
N GLY A 60 4.47 8.43 0.01
CA GLY A 60 5.22 9.58 0.49
C GLY A 60 4.39 10.45 1.47
N PRO A 61 5.00 11.42 2.16
CA PRO A 61 4.29 12.27 3.12
C PRO A 61 3.14 13.07 2.47
N ASP A 62 3.31 13.51 1.23
CA ASP A 62 2.36 14.38 0.54
C ASP A 62 1.61 13.69 -0.60
N SER A 63 2.14 12.58 -1.10
CA SER A 63 1.56 11.87 -2.26
C SER A 63 1.76 10.37 -2.23
N VAL A 64 0.82 9.67 -2.84
CA VAL A 64 0.93 8.25 -3.17
C VAL A 64 1.44 8.14 -4.60
N ILE A 65 2.50 7.40 -4.80
CA ILE A 65 3.11 7.19 -6.10
C ILE A 65 2.58 5.90 -6.70
N ILE A 66 2.03 5.99 -7.90
CA ILE A 66 1.63 4.84 -8.71
C ILE A 66 2.56 4.72 -9.93
N ASP A 67 2.59 3.54 -10.53
CA ASP A 67 3.47 3.27 -11.68
C ASP A 67 3.15 4.17 -12.87
N VAL A 68 2.01 3.98 -13.50
CA VAL A 68 1.56 4.78 -14.66
C VAL A 68 0.10 5.22 -14.50
N ALA A 69 -0.25 6.33 -15.15
CA ALA A 69 -1.61 6.87 -15.11
C ALA A 69 -2.68 5.85 -15.60
N GLY A 70 -2.32 5.00 -16.56
CA GLY A 70 -3.18 3.94 -17.09
C GLY A 70 -3.50 2.81 -16.10
N SER A 71 -2.78 2.70 -14.98
CA SER A 71 -3.08 1.75 -13.91
C SER A 71 -4.35 2.13 -13.13
N VAL A 72 -4.80 3.38 -13.22
CA VAL A 72 -6.07 3.81 -12.65
C VAL A 72 -7.20 3.48 -13.60
N VAL A 73 -8.08 2.60 -13.15
CA VAL A 73 -9.18 2.08 -13.94
C VAL A 73 -10.54 2.43 -13.33
N LYS A 74 -11.63 2.29 -14.10
CA LYS A 74 -12.97 2.33 -13.52
C LYS A 74 -13.17 1.08 -12.63
N ALA A 75 -13.88 1.21 -11.53
CA ALA A 75 -14.13 0.09 -10.59
C ALA A 75 -14.73 -1.16 -11.30
N VAL A 76 -15.51 -0.95 -12.37
CA VAL A 76 -16.07 -2.07 -13.16
C VAL A 76 -15.01 -2.92 -13.87
N ALA A 77 -13.82 -2.39 -14.09
CA ALA A 77 -12.69 -3.12 -14.69
C ALA A 77 -11.82 -3.85 -13.67
N ALA A 78 -12.12 -3.69 -12.37
CA ALA A 78 -11.43 -4.35 -11.25
C ALA A 78 -12.47 -5.15 -10.44
N PRO A 79 -12.80 -6.39 -10.82
CA PRO A 79 -13.94 -7.13 -10.27
C PRO A 79 -13.83 -7.39 -8.76
N GLU A 80 -12.65 -7.65 -8.23
CA GLU A 80 -12.42 -7.84 -6.80
C GLU A 80 -12.74 -6.56 -6.01
N ILE A 81 -12.20 -5.43 -6.45
CA ILE A 81 -12.45 -4.11 -5.85
C ILE A 81 -13.94 -3.75 -5.99
N LYS A 82 -14.52 -4.00 -7.17
CA LYS A 82 -15.94 -3.74 -7.42
C LYS A 82 -16.83 -4.54 -6.46
N ALA A 83 -16.55 -5.81 -6.23
CA ALA A 83 -17.33 -6.65 -5.32
C ALA A 83 -17.36 -6.10 -3.87
N VAL A 84 -16.27 -5.50 -3.42
CA VAL A 84 -16.21 -4.82 -2.11
C VAL A 84 -17.00 -3.51 -2.14
N LEU A 85 -16.80 -2.68 -3.18
CA LEU A 85 -17.49 -1.40 -3.30
C LEU A 85 -19.01 -1.54 -3.45
N ASP A 86 -19.48 -2.58 -4.13
CA ASP A 86 -20.92 -2.86 -4.31
C ASP A 86 -21.61 -3.19 -2.98
N LYS A 87 -20.90 -3.80 -2.04
CA LYS A 87 -21.43 -4.06 -0.69
C LYS A 87 -21.64 -2.79 0.11
N LYS A 88 -21.04 -1.66 -0.32
CA LYS A 88 -21.11 -0.34 0.36
C LYS A 88 -20.70 -0.38 1.83
N THR A 89 -19.97 -1.40 2.24
CA THR A 89 -19.46 -1.54 3.60
C THR A 89 -18.35 -0.51 3.80
N LYS A 90 -18.56 0.39 4.74
CA LYS A 90 -17.53 1.33 5.18
C LYS A 90 -16.96 0.78 6.48
N ILE A 91 -15.70 0.35 6.46
CA ILE A 91 -15.06 -0.20 7.66
C ILE A 91 -14.98 0.83 8.76
N LYS A 92 -14.62 2.07 8.42
CA LYS A 92 -14.66 3.19 9.37
C LYS A 92 -16.09 3.50 9.79
N GLY A 93 -16.34 3.41 11.09
CA GLY A 93 -17.66 3.61 11.71
C GLY A 93 -18.43 2.33 12.01
N LEU A 94 -17.95 1.15 11.54
CA LEU A 94 -18.55 -0.12 11.94
C LEU A 94 -18.37 -0.36 13.44
N ARG A 95 -19.42 -0.90 14.07
CA ARG A 95 -19.31 -1.42 15.43
C ARG A 95 -18.65 -2.78 15.40
N LEU A 96 -17.66 -2.98 16.25
CA LEU A 96 -17.00 -4.27 16.45
C LEU A 96 -17.67 -4.99 17.63
N VAL A 97 -18.22 -6.16 17.37
CA VAL A 97 -19.00 -6.92 18.35
C VAL A 97 -18.49 -8.35 18.36
N THR A 98 -18.38 -8.96 19.53
CA THR A 98 -18.05 -10.39 19.61
C THR A 98 -19.24 -11.22 19.18
N THR A 99 -19.01 -12.48 18.77
CA THR A 99 -20.07 -13.45 18.44
C THR A 99 -20.99 -13.74 19.62
N GLN A 100 -20.59 -13.35 20.85
CA GLN A 100 -21.40 -13.44 22.06
C GLN A 100 -22.24 -12.17 22.32
N GLY A 101 -22.20 -11.17 21.42
CA GLY A 101 -22.98 -9.95 21.52
C GLY A 101 -22.33 -8.83 22.34
N LYS A 102 -21.06 -8.95 22.75
CA LYS A 102 -20.35 -7.92 23.49
C LYS A 102 -19.79 -6.88 22.53
N GLU A 103 -20.15 -5.61 22.69
CA GLU A 103 -19.63 -4.50 21.89
C GLU A 103 -18.23 -4.08 22.38
N LEU A 104 -17.23 -4.15 21.50
CA LEU A 104 -15.86 -3.76 21.80
C LEU A 104 -15.59 -2.29 21.51
N GLY A 105 -16.34 -1.70 20.58
CA GLY A 105 -16.25 -0.30 20.19
C GLY A 105 -16.57 -0.07 18.72
N LYS A 106 -16.27 1.15 18.22
CA LYS A 106 -16.40 1.49 16.79
C LYS A 106 -15.03 1.60 16.15
N ILE A 107 -14.88 1.04 14.96
CA ILE A 107 -13.67 1.18 14.15
C ILE A 107 -13.55 2.64 13.70
N VAL A 108 -12.49 3.31 14.09
CA VAL A 108 -12.20 4.71 13.72
C VAL A 108 -11.10 4.84 12.71
N ASP A 109 -10.15 3.89 12.71
CA ASP A 109 -9.07 3.84 11.75
C ASP A 109 -8.57 2.41 11.54
N VAL A 110 -7.74 2.24 10.51
CA VAL A 110 -7.14 0.96 10.13
C VAL A 110 -5.63 1.16 10.00
N ASP A 111 -4.87 0.34 10.70
CA ASP A 111 -3.41 0.27 10.53
C ASP A 111 -3.06 -0.80 9.51
N PHE A 112 -2.19 -0.46 8.56
CA PHE A 112 -1.73 -1.39 7.53
C PHE A 112 -0.23 -1.22 7.24
N ASP A 113 0.36 -2.25 6.67
CA ASP A 113 1.73 -2.22 6.16
C ASP A 113 1.75 -1.60 4.77
N GLU A 114 2.60 -0.59 4.56
CA GLU A 114 2.68 0.15 3.30
C GLU A 114 3.40 -0.61 2.18
N ALA A 115 4.16 -1.64 2.51
CA ALA A 115 4.87 -2.44 1.53
C ALA A 115 4.02 -3.59 1.00
N THR A 116 3.28 -4.27 1.89
CA THR A 116 2.49 -5.46 1.55
C THR A 116 1.01 -5.16 1.34
N GLY A 117 0.48 -4.16 2.03
CA GLY A 117 -0.95 -3.89 2.10
C GLY A 117 -1.66 -4.63 3.21
N ASP A 118 -0.95 -5.46 3.97
CA ASP A 118 -1.54 -6.23 5.05
C ASP A 118 -2.09 -5.32 6.15
N VAL A 119 -3.33 -5.56 6.55
CA VAL A 119 -3.94 -4.87 7.67
C VAL A 119 -3.38 -5.43 8.97
N SER A 120 -2.72 -4.59 9.75
CA SER A 120 -2.10 -4.97 11.02
C SER A 120 -3.05 -4.81 12.22
N GLY A 121 -4.07 -3.96 12.10
CA GLY A 121 -5.04 -3.78 13.17
C GLY A 121 -6.08 -2.71 12.91
N TYR A 122 -7.05 -2.66 13.81
CA TYR A 122 -8.18 -1.73 13.80
C TYR A 122 -8.17 -0.86 15.05
N GLU A 123 -8.14 0.44 14.88
CA GLU A 123 -8.31 1.37 15.99
C GLU A 123 -9.79 1.51 16.35
N LEU A 124 -10.08 1.45 17.64
CA LEU A 124 -11.44 1.56 18.16
C LEU A 124 -11.65 2.85 18.95
N SER A 125 -12.86 3.40 18.90
CA SER A 125 -13.31 4.45 19.80
C SER A 125 -14.54 4.02 20.56
N GLY A 126 -14.65 4.49 21.80
CA GLY A 126 -15.76 4.10 22.67
C GLY A 126 -15.68 2.62 23.09
N GLY A 127 -16.75 2.11 23.66
CA GLY A 127 -16.83 0.74 24.14
C GLY A 127 -16.16 0.53 25.50
N LEU A 128 -16.00 -0.73 25.88
CA LEU A 128 -15.56 -1.16 27.22
C LEU A 128 -14.12 -0.75 27.57
N PHE A 129 -13.33 -0.40 26.58
CA PHE A 129 -11.89 -0.17 26.75
C PHE A 129 -11.50 1.31 26.71
N SER A 130 -12.46 2.23 26.45
CA SER A 130 -12.16 3.67 26.38
C SER A 130 -11.58 4.23 27.68
N ASP A 131 -12.01 3.71 28.81
CA ASP A 131 -11.60 4.17 30.14
C ASP A 131 -10.40 3.40 30.70
N ALA A 132 -10.08 2.23 30.12
CA ALA A 132 -9.02 1.33 30.61
C ALA A 132 -7.65 1.65 30.01
N PHE A 133 -7.59 2.35 28.88
CA PHE A 133 -6.34 2.62 28.18
C PHE A 133 -6.06 4.13 28.07
N SER A 134 -4.82 4.50 28.38
CA SER A 134 -4.26 5.81 28.01
C SER A 134 -3.92 5.77 26.52
N GLY A 135 -4.91 5.97 25.64
CA GLY A 135 -4.75 5.95 24.19
C GLY A 135 -5.89 5.23 23.47
N THR A 136 -5.85 5.24 22.15
CA THR A 136 -6.84 4.56 21.31
C THR A 136 -6.65 3.05 21.40
N PRO A 137 -7.66 2.25 21.78
CA PRO A 137 -7.56 0.80 21.74
C PRO A 137 -7.36 0.30 20.30
N VAL A 138 -6.45 -0.64 20.10
CA VAL A 138 -6.20 -1.29 18.82
C VAL A 138 -6.44 -2.79 18.95
N VAL A 139 -7.23 -3.32 18.06
CA VAL A 139 -7.41 -4.75 17.85
C VAL A 139 -6.45 -5.19 16.75
N PRO A 140 -5.46 -6.04 17.01
CA PRO A 140 -4.69 -6.69 15.97
C PRO A 140 -5.64 -7.43 15.01
N THR A 141 -5.34 -7.46 13.73
CA THR A 141 -6.21 -8.08 12.72
C THR A 141 -6.60 -9.50 13.12
N PRO A 142 -7.87 -9.75 13.46
CA PRO A 142 -8.28 -11.06 13.95
C PRO A 142 -8.52 -12.02 12.78
N ASP A 143 -8.19 -13.28 12.97
CA ASP A 143 -8.50 -14.34 11.98
C ASP A 143 -10.00 -14.56 11.79
N SER A 144 -10.78 -14.26 12.81
CA SER A 144 -12.23 -14.45 12.86
C SER A 144 -13.05 -13.21 12.46
N LEU A 145 -12.43 -12.22 11.81
CA LEU A 145 -13.14 -11.00 11.43
C LEU A 145 -14.15 -11.26 10.30
N GLU A 146 -15.41 -10.96 10.55
CA GLU A 146 -16.47 -10.97 9.56
C GLU A 146 -17.05 -9.56 9.40
N LEU A 147 -16.83 -8.96 8.23
CA LEU A 147 -17.32 -7.62 7.91
C LEU A 147 -18.78 -7.67 7.43
N GLY A 148 -19.71 -7.23 8.27
CA GLY A 148 -21.10 -7.01 7.91
C GLY A 148 -21.33 -5.60 7.36
N LYS A 149 -22.58 -5.26 7.10
CA LYS A 149 -22.97 -3.94 6.58
C LYS A 149 -22.86 -2.84 7.65
N ASP A 150 -23.31 -3.11 8.86
CA ASP A 150 -23.39 -2.15 9.96
C ASP A 150 -22.60 -2.57 11.20
N VAL A 151 -22.19 -3.83 11.25
CA VAL A 151 -21.47 -4.45 12.37
C VAL A 151 -20.41 -5.40 11.83
N ALA A 152 -19.27 -5.39 12.46
CA ALA A 152 -18.21 -6.39 12.25
C ALA A 152 -18.21 -7.37 13.43
N PHE A 153 -18.16 -8.67 13.16
CA PHE A 153 -18.12 -9.72 14.18
C PHE A 153 -16.69 -10.27 14.33
N VAL A 154 -16.36 -10.59 15.57
CA VAL A 154 -15.09 -11.23 15.93
C VAL A 154 -15.33 -12.31 17.00
N ALA A 155 -14.38 -13.24 17.12
CA ALA A 155 -14.40 -14.22 18.19
C ALA A 155 -14.19 -13.54 19.57
N PRO A 156 -14.74 -14.11 20.65
CA PRO A 156 -14.64 -13.52 22.00
C PRO A 156 -13.20 -13.34 22.49
N GLU A 157 -12.31 -14.21 22.05
CA GLU A 157 -10.89 -14.22 22.42
C GLU A 157 -10.15 -12.94 22.01
N VAL A 158 -10.66 -12.25 20.99
CA VAL A 158 -10.12 -10.99 20.47
C VAL A 158 -10.10 -9.91 21.56
N GLU A 159 -11.02 -9.96 22.53
CA GLU A 159 -11.04 -9.03 23.65
C GLU A 159 -9.70 -8.98 24.41
N SER A 160 -9.08 -10.14 24.61
CA SER A 160 -7.80 -10.25 25.32
C SER A 160 -6.59 -9.76 24.52
N THR A 161 -6.74 -9.56 23.22
CA THR A 161 -5.67 -9.10 22.31
C THR A 161 -5.65 -7.58 22.12
N ILE A 162 -6.63 -6.86 22.67
CA ILE A 162 -6.74 -5.41 22.53
C ILE A 162 -5.58 -4.75 23.29
N VAL A 163 -4.85 -3.87 22.57
CA VAL A 163 -3.68 -3.15 23.09
C VAL A 163 -3.83 -1.63 22.84
N PRO A 164 -3.19 -0.77 23.65
CA PRO A 164 -3.15 0.66 23.33
C PRO A 164 -2.35 0.93 22.05
N SER A 165 -2.72 1.93 21.29
CA SER A 165 -2.17 2.24 19.94
C SER A 165 -0.64 2.36 19.84
N GLY A 166 0.06 2.60 20.96
CA GLY A 166 1.53 2.59 21.02
C GLY A 166 2.16 1.19 21.15
N GLY A 167 1.36 0.17 21.50
CA GLY A 167 1.84 -1.18 21.80
C GLY A 167 2.04 -2.09 20.59
N LEU A 168 1.28 -1.86 19.52
CA LEU A 168 1.27 -2.75 18.36
C LEU A 168 2.61 -2.79 17.63
N ARG A 169 3.23 -1.62 17.39
CA ARG A 169 4.57 -1.55 16.78
C ARG A 169 5.65 -2.22 17.60
N SER A 170 5.51 -2.20 18.94
CA SER A 170 6.43 -2.88 19.86
C SER A 170 6.20 -4.39 19.92
N ALA A 171 4.97 -4.86 19.73
CA ALA A 171 4.63 -6.29 19.74
C ALA A 171 5.10 -6.99 18.45
N LEU A 172 4.85 -6.39 17.27
CA LEU A 172 5.32 -6.92 15.99
C LEU A 172 6.85 -7.00 15.93
N LYS A 173 7.56 -5.98 16.44
CA LYS A 173 9.02 -5.98 16.49
C LYS A 173 9.62 -7.03 17.45
N ARG A 174 8.84 -7.54 18.41
CA ARG A 174 9.25 -8.64 19.28
C ARG A 174 9.03 -10.01 18.65
N SER A 175 8.02 -10.16 17.78
CA SER A 175 7.73 -11.41 17.08
C SER A 175 8.85 -11.81 16.13
N ASP A 176 9.43 -10.85 15.40
CA ASP A 176 10.57 -11.08 14.51
C ASP A 176 11.88 -11.38 15.26
N ARG A 177 11.95 -11.07 16.57
CA ARG A 177 13.14 -11.30 17.39
C ARG A 177 13.12 -12.62 18.15
N ALA A 178 12.00 -13.33 18.17
CA ALA A 178 11.84 -14.59 18.91
C ALA A 178 12.22 -15.84 18.10
N THR A 179 12.53 -15.71 16.81
CA THR A 179 12.95 -16.84 15.98
C THR A 179 14.44 -16.71 15.60
N GLY A 180 15.30 -16.94 16.59
CA GLY A 180 16.71 -17.14 16.35
C GLY A 180 17.62 -16.37 17.30
N MET A 181 18.04 -17.02 18.38
CA MET A 181 19.47 -17.15 18.73
C MET A 181 19.66 -17.92 20.03
N PRO A 182 20.51 -18.94 20.07
CA PRO A 182 21.05 -19.41 21.32
C PRO A 182 22.10 -18.42 21.83
N ALA A 183 22.06 -18.17 23.12
CA ALA A 183 23.07 -17.42 23.84
C ALA A 183 24.38 -18.21 23.84
N ASP A 184 25.43 -17.61 23.37
CA ASP A 184 26.77 -17.65 23.96
C ASP A 184 27.80 -17.00 23.01
N ALA A 185 28.32 -15.85 23.37
CA ALA A 185 29.70 -15.42 23.07
C ALA A 185 29.99 -14.04 23.73
N ALA A 186 30.99 -14.03 24.52
CA ALA A 186 31.59 -12.89 25.25
C ALA A 186 32.07 -11.76 24.30
N PRO A 187 32.28 -10.52 24.81
CA PRO A 187 32.64 -9.38 23.98
C PRO A 187 34.11 -9.48 23.52
N VAL A 188 34.27 -9.50 22.17
CA VAL A 188 35.57 -9.33 21.55
C VAL A 188 35.74 -7.86 21.16
N ALA A 189 36.86 -7.28 21.58
CA ALA A 189 37.28 -5.91 21.33
C ALA A 189 37.44 -5.61 19.80
N PRO A 190 37.34 -4.35 19.37
CA PRO A 190 37.38 -4.00 17.95
C PRO A 190 38.81 -4.19 17.39
N GLN A 191 38.96 -5.09 16.46
CA GLN A 191 40.17 -5.18 15.62
C GLN A 191 40.06 -4.15 14.49
N VAL A 192 41.07 -3.30 14.44
CA VAL A 192 41.32 -2.33 13.38
C VAL A 192 41.61 -3.09 12.08
N ALA A 193 40.84 -2.83 11.04
CA ALA A 193 41.06 -3.39 9.72
C ALA A 193 42.28 -2.74 9.06
N PRO A 194 43.13 -3.50 8.35
CA PRO A 194 44.23 -2.96 7.55
C PRO A 194 43.71 -2.27 6.28
N PRO A 195 44.48 -1.32 5.69
CA PRO A 195 44.01 -0.53 4.55
C PRO A 195 43.90 -1.38 3.28
N LEU A 196 42.79 -1.18 2.56
CA LEU A 196 42.55 -1.79 1.23
C LEU A 196 43.63 -1.34 0.24
N ALA A 197 44.20 -2.31 -0.43
CA ALA A 197 45.07 -2.12 -1.63
C ALA A 197 44.22 -1.57 -2.80
N PRO A 198 44.82 -0.77 -3.71
CA PRO A 198 44.09 -0.19 -4.83
C PRO A 198 43.68 -1.25 -5.86
N ALA A 199 42.45 -1.13 -6.36
CA ALA A 199 41.89 -1.97 -7.41
C ALA A 199 42.67 -1.83 -8.73
N PRO A 200 42.82 -2.91 -9.51
CA PRO A 200 43.45 -2.85 -10.84
C PRO A 200 42.55 -2.12 -11.84
N ALA A 201 43.17 -1.32 -12.69
CA ALA A 201 42.54 -0.51 -13.73
C ALA A 201 41.75 -1.36 -14.72
N GLU A 202 40.52 -0.91 -15.04
CA GLU A 202 39.69 -1.42 -16.13
C GLU A 202 40.36 -1.19 -17.48
N PRO A 203 40.32 -2.16 -18.41
CA PRO A 203 40.83 -1.96 -19.78
C PRO A 203 39.86 -1.04 -20.56
N ALA A 204 40.45 -0.05 -21.20
CA ALA A 204 39.77 0.92 -22.05
C ALA A 204 39.02 0.23 -23.21
N ILE A 205 37.79 0.60 -23.41
CA ILE A 205 36.94 0.24 -24.56
C ILE A 205 37.41 1.08 -25.75
N PRO A 206 37.76 0.46 -26.91
CA PRO A 206 38.13 1.22 -28.10
C PRO A 206 36.91 1.88 -28.74
N ALA A 207 37.08 3.12 -29.17
CA ALA A 207 36.08 3.93 -29.86
C ALA A 207 35.70 3.32 -31.22
N PRO A 208 34.45 3.41 -31.67
CA PRO A 208 34.06 3.01 -33.00
C PRO A 208 34.58 3.98 -34.06
N ALA A 209 35.13 3.39 -35.16
CA ALA A 209 35.62 4.12 -36.32
C ALA A 209 34.46 4.84 -37.08
N PRO A 210 34.75 5.94 -37.79
CA PRO A 210 33.78 6.66 -38.58
C PRO A 210 33.43 5.89 -39.85
N ALA A 211 32.11 5.79 -40.13
CA ALA A 211 31.60 5.24 -41.38
C ALA A 211 31.73 6.30 -42.47
N ASP A 212 32.39 5.89 -43.56
CA ASP A 212 32.54 6.64 -44.78
C ASP A 212 31.20 6.98 -45.43
N ALA A 213 31.10 8.23 -45.86
CA ALA A 213 30.12 8.70 -46.81
C ALA A 213 30.48 8.19 -48.20
N ASP A 214 29.56 7.57 -48.90
CA ASP A 214 29.62 7.63 -50.37
C ASP A 214 28.23 7.81 -50.99
N ALA A 215 28.22 8.70 -51.93
CA ALA A 215 27.09 9.23 -52.66
C ALA A 215 26.73 8.33 -53.84
N SER A 216 25.47 8.37 -54.22
CA SER A 216 24.99 8.38 -55.64
C SER A 216 23.45 8.33 -55.62
N SER A 217 22.79 9.45 -55.88
CA SER A 217 22.31 9.80 -57.20
C SER A 217 21.43 8.74 -57.87
N GLU A 218 20.11 8.96 -57.94
CA GLU A 218 19.48 9.17 -59.22
C GLU A 218 17.95 9.45 -59.15
N ALA A 219 17.60 10.30 -60.01
CA ALA A 219 16.32 10.93 -60.21
C ALA A 219 15.21 9.97 -60.67
N GLY A 220 14.01 10.37 -60.41
CA GLY A 220 12.81 9.76 -61.01
C GLY A 220 11.52 10.47 -60.61
N ALA A 221 11.17 11.53 -61.33
CA ALA A 221 9.92 12.26 -61.16
C ALA A 221 8.71 11.48 -61.73
N PRO A 222 7.47 11.96 -61.48
CA PRO A 222 6.23 11.22 -61.49
C PRO A 222 5.52 11.14 -62.85
N PRO A 223 4.38 10.49 -62.96
CA PRO A 223 3.24 11.19 -63.53
C PRO A 223 1.92 11.00 -62.78
N ALA A 224 1.16 12.03 -62.96
CA ALA A 224 -0.17 12.33 -62.52
C ALA A 224 -1.29 11.50 -63.26
N SER A 225 -2.50 11.79 -62.75
CA SER A 225 -3.83 11.66 -63.38
C SER A 225 -4.50 10.27 -63.25
N SER A 226 -5.76 10.09 -63.03
CA SER A 226 -6.99 10.85 -63.16
C SER A 226 -8.15 9.93 -62.76
N SER A 227 -9.16 10.53 -62.23
CA SER A 227 -10.63 10.29 -62.44
C SER A 227 -11.17 8.85 -62.50
N VAL A 228 -12.12 8.49 -61.68
CA VAL A 228 -13.60 8.61 -61.84
C VAL A 228 -14.21 8.49 -60.44
#